data_4db5f13c5cc8ce6f5bdc85251a6f7704
#
_entry.id   4db5f13c5cc8ce6f5bdc85251a6f7704
#
_cell.length_a   1.000
_cell.length_b   1.000
_cell.length_c   1.000
_cell.angle_alpha   90.00
_cell.angle_beta   90.00
_cell.angle_gamma   90.00
#
_symmetry.space_group_name_H-M   'P 1'
#
loop_
_entity.id
_entity.type
_entity.pdbx_description
1 polymer ?
#
loop_
_entity_poly.entity_id
_entity_poly.type
_entity_poly.pdbx_seq_one_letter_code
_entity_poly.pdbx_strand_id
1 'polypeptide(L)'
;MNKIQFILIVIICVLFGLIFPFVLPERFYADARPIVLDLYNEKGLIGSYPFTMLFYWITGLGKLPFSIVALIQLPILFFLLWLIGIPNRFAQINIKNCLIYLSFLMVSVFIGQPSKEFITFIFAAIIVYLFQYKYFS
;
A
#
# COMPACT_ATOMS: atom_id res chain seq x y z
N MET A 1 -14.45 15.48 0.09
CA MET A 1 -13.55 15.51 -1.07
C MET A 1 -14.34 15.13 -2.31
N ASN A 2 -14.22 15.89 -3.38
CA ASN A 2 -14.88 15.55 -4.63
C ASN A 2 -14.24 14.26 -5.19
N LYS A 3 -15.05 13.37 -5.80
CA LYS A 3 -14.56 12.11 -6.40
C LYS A 3 -13.37 12.33 -7.36
N ILE A 4 -13.41 13.44 -8.11
CA ILE A 4 -12.34 13.81 -9.06
C ILE A 4 -11.01 14.07 -8.32
N GLN A 5 -11.04 14.79 -7.21
CA GLN A 5 -9.83 15.08 -6.42
C GLN A 5 -9.22 13.81 -5.83
N PHE A 6 -10.06 12.88 -5.38
CA PHE A 6 -9.58 11.59 -4.88
C PHE A 6 -8.91 10.78 -5.99
N ILE A 7 -9.53 10.69 -7.17
CA ILE A 7 -8.97 9.99 -8.33
C ILE A 7 -7.62 10.61 -8.73
N LEU A 8 -7.50 11.94 -8.74
CA LEU A 8 -6.23 12.61 -9.04
C LEU A 8 -5.13 12.24 -8.05
N ILE A 9 -5.44 12.21 -6.75
CA ILE A 9 -4.48 11.78 -5.71
C ILE A 9 -4.04 10.35 -5.95
N VAL A 10 -4.99 9.45 -6.24
CA VAL A 10 -4.68 8.04 -6.54
C VAL A 10 -3.74 7.94 -7.74
N ILE A 11 -4.05 8.65 -8.83
CA ILE A 11 -3.20 8.66 -10.03
C ILE A 11 -1.79 9.17 -9.71
N ILE A 12 -1.66 10.26 -8.97
CA ILE A 12 -0.36 10.82 -8.57
C ILE A 12 0.42 9.80 -7.73
N CYS A 13 -0.22 9.16 -6.75
CA CYS A 13 0.41 8.16 -5.90
C CYS A 13 0.84 6.91 -6.69
N VAL A 14 0.02 6.44 -7.62
CA VAL A 14 0.35 5.31 -8.50
C VAL A 14 1.52 5.65 -9.42
N LEU A 15 1.50 6.83 -10.06
CA LEU A 15 2.63 7.28 -10.89
C LEU A 15 3.91 7.40 -10.09
N PHE A 16 3.81 7.93 -8.87
CA PHE A 16 4.95 8.02 -7.96
C PHE A 16 5.49 6.63 -7.59
N GLY A 17 4.62 5.68 -7.25
CA GLY A 17 4.99 4.29 -6.99
C GLY A 17 5.63 3.58 -8.18
N LEU A 18 5.21 3.90 -9.42
CA LEU A 18 5.81 3.37 -10.65
C LEU A 18 7.23 3.89 -10.88
N ILE A 19 7.47 5.17 -10.63
CA ILE A 19 8.75 5.84 -10.90
C ILE A 19 9.77 5.55 -9.79
N PHE A 20 9.29 5.39 -8.58
CA PHE A 20 10.10 5.31 -7.38
C PHE A 20 11.20 4.22 -7.40
N PRO A 21 10.92 2.98 -7.89
CA PRO A 21 11.93 1.93 -8.00
C PRO A 21 13.15 2.28 -8.86
N PHE A 22 13.02 3.28 -9.75
CA PHE A 22 14.10 3.71 -10.64
C PHE A 22 14.91 4.88 -10.07
N VAL A 23 14.35 5.61 -9.12
CA VAL A 23 14.94 6.86 -8.60
C VAL A 23 15.59 6.66 -7.24
N LEU A 24 15.01 5.83 -6.39
CA LEU A 24 15.49 5.68 -5.03
C LEU A 24 16.55 4.59 -4.88
N PRO A 25 17.51 4.83 -3.95
CA PRO A 25 18.52 3.85 -3.60
C PRO A 25 17.91 2.55 -3.06
N GLU A 26 18.59 1.44 -3.32
CA GLU A 26 18.14 0.08 -2.92
C GLU A 26 17.84 -0.08 -1.43
N ARG A 27 18.46 0.71 -0.56
CA ARG A 27 18.19 0.69 0.89
C ARG A 27 16.73 0.98 1.26
N PHE A 28 15.97 1.67 0.38
CA PHE A 28 14.54 1.90 0.59
C PHE A 28 13.69 0.64 0.34
N TYR A 29 14.30 -0.40 -0.25
CA TYR A 29 13.68 -1.69 -0.54
C TYR A 29 14.19 -2.80 0.37
N ALA A 30 14.72 -2.44 1.54
CA ALA A 30 15.38 -3.37 2.45
C ALA A 30 14.46 -4.55 2.87
N ASP A 31 13.17 -4.29 3.09
CA ASP A 31 12.19 -5.32 3.43
C ASP A 31 11.64 -6.06 2.20
N ALA A 32 11.49 -5.39 1.07
CA ALA A 32 10.95 -5.98 -0.14
C ALA A 32 11.87 -7.05 -0.73
N ARG A 33 13.18 -6.81 -0.71
CA ARG A 33 14.16 -7.75 -1.28
C ARG A 33 14.17 -9.12 -0.60
N PRO A 34 14.29 -9.25 0.73
CA PRO A 34 14.21 -10.55 1.39
C PRO A 34 12.92 -11.29 1.08
N ILE A 35 11.79 -10.57 1.01
CA ILE A 35 10.49 -11.17 0.70
C ILE A 35 10.48 -11.79 -0.70
N VAL A 36 10.96 -11.05 -1.71
CA VAL A 36 10.89 -11.47 -3.11
C VAL A 36 11.96 -12.50 -3.47
N LEU A 37 13.16 -12.39 -2.88
CA LEU A 37 14.28 -13.29 -3.17
C LEU A 37 14.18 -14.64 -2.46
N ASP A 38 13.32 -14.74 -1.44
CA ASP A 38 13.21 -15.93 -0.60
C ASP A 38 11.74 -16.28 -0.30
N LEU A 39 10.93 -16.40 -1.36
CA LEU A 39 9.49 -16.67 -1.27
C LEU A 39 9.16 -17.98 -0.52
N TYR A 40 10.10 -18.92 -0.45
CA TYR A 40 9.95 -20.18 0.28
C TYR A 40 10.52 -20.14 1.71
N ASN A 41 11.07 -18.97 2.11
CA ASN A 41 11.70 -18.78 3.41
C ASN A 41 12.84 -19.78 3.70
N GLU A 42 13.68 -20.06 2.72
CA GLU A 42 14.81 -20.99 2.86
C GLU A 42 15.85 -20.47 3.87
N LYS A 43 15.93 -19.14 4.03
CA LYS A 43 16.82 -18.48 5.01
C LYS A 43 16.28 -18.50 6.44
N GLY A 44 15.08 -19.04 6.66
CA GLY A 44 14.50 -19.19 7.99
C GLY A 44 14.20 -17.88 8.71
N LEU A 45 13.77 -16.84 7.99
CA LEU A 45 13.33 -15.60 8.61
C LEU A 45 12.11 -15.84 9.49
N ILE A 46 12.08 -15.21 10.66
CA ILE A 46 11.05 -15.37 11.68
C ILE A 46 10.11 -14.16 11.74
N GLY A 47 9.06 -14.25 12.56
CA GLY A 47 8.09 -13.17 12.76
C GLY A 47 7.06 -13.12 11.64
N SER A 48 6.81 -11.94 11.08
CA SER A 48 5.82 -11.72 10.02
C SER A 48 6.31 -12.09 8.61
N TYR A 49 7.61 -12.35 8.43
CA TYR A 49 8.17 -12.64 7.11
C TYR A 49 7.60 -13.90 6.46
N PRO A 50 7.50 -15.07 7.12
CA PRO A 50 6.97 -16.28 6.50
C PRO A 50 5.56 -16.09 5.96
N PHE A 51 4.71 -15.40 6.70
CA PHE A 51 3.33 -15.11 6.27
C PHE A 51 3.31 -14.16 5.06
N THR A 52 4.18 -13.16 5.07
CA THR A 52 4.30 -12.21 3.97
C THR A 52 4.80 -12.89 2.70
N MET A 53 5.84 -13.71 2.80
CA MET A 53 6.38 -14.49 1.69
C MET A 53 5.34 -15.44 1.10
N LEU A 54 4.61 -16.15 1.95
CA LEU A 54 3.51 -17.02 1.53
C LEU A 54 2.43 -16.25 0.75
N PHE A 55 2.04 -15.06 1.23
CA PHE A 55 1.08 -14.20 0.55
C PHE A 55 1.57 -13.82 -0.86
N TYR A 56 2.81 -13.33 -0.97
CA TYR A 56 3.39 -12.92 -2.26
C TYR A 56 3.65 -14.10 -3.19
N TRP A 57 3.90 -15.27 -2.65
CA TRP A 57 4.02 -16.50 -3.42
C TRP A 57 2.67 -16.96 -3.99
N ILE A 58 1.63 -17.06 -3.17
CA ILE A 58 0.28 -17.49 -3.59
C ILE A 58 -0.32 -16.51 -4.60
N THR A 59 -0.18 -15.20 -4.37
CA THR A 59 -0.72 -14.18 -5.28
C THR A 59 0.10 -14.02 -6.56
N GLY A 60 1.32 -14.57 -6.62
CA GLY A 60 2.25 -14.39 -7.73
C GLY A 60 2.88 -12.98 -7.80
N LEU A 61 2.49 -12.07 -6.92
CA LEU A 61 3.02 -10.70 -6.91
C LEU A 61 4.52 -10.65 -6.61
N GLY A 62 5.05 -11.60 -5.86
CA GLY A 62 6.47 -11.69 -5.55
C GLY A 62 7.38 -11.96 -6.77
N LYS A 63 6.81 -12.36 -7.90
CA LYS A 63 7.55 -12.61 -9.15
C LYS A 63 7.53 -11.42 -10.11
N LEU A 64 6.76 -10.38 -9.78
CA LEU A 64 6.59 -9.21 -10.63
C LEU A 64 7.62 -8.12 -10.29
N PRO A 65 8.01 -7.29 -11.27
CA PRO A 65 8.79 -6.07 -11.00
C PRO A 65 8.07 -5.16 -10.00
N PHE A 66 8.81 -4.47 -9.13
CA PHE A 66 8.24 -3.58 -8.10
C PHE A 66 7.29 -2.53 -8.66
N SER A 67 7.57 -1.99 -9.86
CA SER A 67 6.68 -1.05 -10.54
C SER A 67 5.31 -1.64 -10.83
N ILE A 68 5.25 -2.92 -11.26
CA ILE A 68 3.98 -3.60 -11.53
C ILE A 68 3.26 -3.93 -10.22
N VAL A 69 4.00 -4.31 -9.19
CA VAL A 69 3.43 -4.51 -7.85
C VAL A 69 2.77 -3.23 -7.35
N ALA A 70 3.43 -2.07 -7.49
CA ALA A 70 2.86 -0.77 -7.14
C ALA A 70 1.55 -0.48 -7.89
N LEU A 71 1.50 -0.80 -9.19
CA LEU A 71 0.31 -0.60 -10.03
C LEU A 71 -0.90 -1.42 -9.54
N ILE A 72 -0.67 -2.54 -8.88
CA ILE A 72 -1.73 -3.40 -8.33
C ILE A 72 -2.06 -3.01 -6.89
N GLN A 73 -1.05 -2.86 -6.05
CA GLN A 73 -1.25 -2.66 -4.61
C GLN A 73 -1.80 -1.28 -4.25
N LEU A 74 -1.34 -0.22 -4.92
CA LEU A 74 -1.79 1.14 -4.61
C LEU A 74 -3.27 1.38 -4.93
N PRO A 75 -3.84 0.96 -6.07
CA PRO A 75 -5.27 1.05 -6.29
C PRO A 75 -6.10 0.28 -5.24
N ILE A 76 -5.64 -0.90 -4.83
CA ILE A 76 -6.30 -1.69 -3.77
C ILE A 76 -6.27 -0.92 -2.45
N LEU A 77 -5.12 -0.38 -2.07
CA LEU A 77 -4.97 0.46 -0.88
C LEU A 77 -5.97 1.62 -0.88
N PHE A 78 -6.01 2.39 -1.96
CA PHE A 78 -6.88 3.56 -2.06
C PHE A 78 -8.36 3.18 -2.12
N PHE A 79 -8.70 2.06 -2.75
CA PHE A 79 -10.06 1.53 -2.72
C PHE A 79 -10.50 1.18 -1.29
N LEU A 80 -9.64 0.53 -0.50
CA LEU A 80 -9.92 0.23 0.90
C LEU A 80 -10.06 1.51 1.74
N LEU A 81 -9.20 2.51 1.52
CA LEU A 81 -9.32 3.83 2.16
C LEU A 81 -10.64 4.51 1.82
N TRP A 82 -11.10 4.37 0.58
CA TRP A 82 -12.40 4.90 0.16
C TRP A 82 -13.56 4.18 0.83
N LEU A 83 -13.50 2.85 0.95
CA LEU A 83 -14.53 2.04 1.64
C LEU A 83 -14.70 2.44 3.11
N ILE A 84 -13.61 2.72 3.81
CA ILE A 84 -13.66 3.15 5.22
C ILE A 84 -13.94 4.65 5.39
N GLY A 85 -14.24 5.36 4.31
CA GLY A 85 -14.71 6.75 4.33
C GLY A 85 -13.64 7.80 4.63
N ILE A 86 -12.34 7.45 4.57
CA ILE A 86 -11.25 8.40 4.83
C ILE A 86 -11.31 9.63 3.91
N PRO A 87 -11.57 9.50 2.58
CA PRO A 87 -11.63 10.67 1.70
C PRO A 87 -12.67 11.72 2.07
N ASN A 88 -13.76 11.31 2.73
CA ASN A 88 -14.83 12.24 3.13
C ASN A 88 -14.39 13.19 4.25
N ARG A 89 -13.36 12.82 5.00
CA ARG A 89 -12.83 13.62 6.12
C ARG A 89 -11.88 14.72 5.66
N PHE A 90 -11.38 14.66 4.43
CA PHE A 90 -10.38 15.59 3.88
C PHE A 90 -10.97 16.37 2.69
N ALA A 91 -12.01 17.15 2.97
CA ALA A 91 -12.86 17.74 1.93
C ALA A 91 -12.20 18.85 1.09
N GLN A 92 -11.07 19.44 1.53
CA GLN A 92 -10.45 20.56 0.84
C GLN A 92 -8.94 20.42 0.71
N ILE A 93 -8.41 20.67 -0.48
CA ILE A 93 -6.98 20.84 -0.72
C ILE A 93 -6.58 22.21 -0.17
N ASN A 94 -5.88 22.20 0.95
CA ASN A 94 -5.49 23.38 1.68
C ASN A 94 -4.08 23.12 2.27
N ILE A 95 -3.33 24.17 2.57
CA ILE A 95 -1.98 24.07 3.15
C ILE A 95 -1.97 23.25 4.44
N LYS A 96 -3.03 23.33 5.26
CA LYS A 96 -3.18 22.53 6.47
C LYS A 96 -3.24 21.04 6.22
N ASN A 97 -3.72 20.63 5.04
CA ASN A 97 -3.83 19.24 4.62
C ASN A 97 -2.60 18.77 3.80
N CYS A 98 -1.65 19.65 3.53
CA CYS A 98 -0.45 19.34 2.76
C CYS A 98 0.35 18.17 3.37
N LEU A 99 0.49 18.14 4.69
CA LEU A 99 1.15 17.06 5.41
C LEU A 99 0.46 15.70 5.20
N ILE A 100 -0.87 15.71 5.06
CA ILE A 100 -1.65 14.50 4.83
C ILE A 100 -1.39 13.96 3.41
N TYR A 101 -1.36 14.84 2.41
CA TYR A 101 -1.05 14.44 1.03
C TYR A 101 0.39 13.96 0.90
N LEU A 102 1.34 14.62 1.58
CA LEU A 102 2.71 14.15 1.69
C LEU A 102 2.79 12.76 2.34
N SER A 103 2.01 12.53 3.39
CA SER A 103 1.92 11.21 4.04
C SER A 103 1.38 10.14 3.07
N PHE A 104 0.39 10.45 2.24
CA PHE A 104 -0.07 9.52 1.20
C PHE A 104 1.01 9.18 0.19
N LEU A 105 1.81 10.15 -0.25
CA LEU A 105 2.94 9.89 -1.13
C LEU A 105 3.99 9.01 -0.47
N MET A 106 4.34 9.29 0.78
CA MET A 106 5.29 8.47 1.54
C MET A 106 4.80 7.05 1.76
N VAL A 107 3.53 6.90 2.15
CA VAL A 107 2.90 5.57 2.31
C VAL A 107 2.89 4.81 0.99
N SER A 108 2.66 5.49 -0.13
CA SER A 108 2.68 4.88 -1.47
C SER A 108 4.04 4.27 -1.81
N VAL A 109 5.14 4.84 -1.33
CA VAL A 109 6.47 4.29 -1.52
C VAL A 109 6.62 2.94 -0.84
N PHE A 110 6.22 2.85 0.43
CA PHE A 110 6.39 1.63 1.24
C PHE A 110 5.36 0.56 0.89
N ILE A 111 4.11 0.95 0.65
CA ILE A 111 3.02 0.01 0.34
C ILE A 111 2.99 -0.37 -1.15
N GLY A 112 3.59 0.43 -2.02
CA GLY A 112 3.72 0.11 -3.44
C GLY A 112 4.69 -1.03 -3.75
N GLN A 113 5.48 -1.46 -2.76
CA GLN A 113 6.43 -2.58 -2.91
C GLN A 113 5.91 -3.83 -2.16
N PRO A 114 6.48 -5.01 -2.45
CA PRO A 114 6.26 -6.19 -1.63
C PRO A 114 6.63 -5.89 -0.17
N SER A 115 5.64 -5.80 0.70
CA SER A 115 5.84 -5.41 2.10
C SER A 115 4.83 -6.07 3.03
N LYS A 116 5.22 -6.24 4.27
CA LYS A 116 4.34 -6.71 5.35
C LYS A 116 3.29 -5.65 5.71
N GLU A 117 3.63 -4.37 5.52
CA GLU A 117 2.76 -3.23 5.78
C GLU A 117 1.51 -3.25 4.91
N PHE A 118 1.64 -3.63 3.63
CA PHE A 118 0.49 -3.78 2.74
C PHE A 118 -0.52 -4.80 3.25
N ILE A 119 -0.04 -5.97 3.68
CA ILE A 119 -0.89 -7.04 4.22
C ILE A 119 -1.56 -6.59 5.52
N THR A 120 -0.78 -6.02 6.44
CA THR A 120 -1.29 -5.49 7.71
C THR A 120 -2.37 -4.44 7.46
N PHE A 121 -2.15 -3.56 6.48
CA PHE A 121 -3.11 -2.53 6.12
C PHE A 121 -4.42 -3.11 5.58
N ILE A 122 -4.35 -4.14 4.71
CA ILE A 122 -5.56 -4.83 4.20
C ILE A 122 -6.38 -5.37 5.37
N PHE A 123 -5.76 -6.10 6.28
CA PHE A 123 -6.47 -6.65 7.45
C PHE A 123 -7.07 -5.56 8.32
N ALA A 124 -6.31 -4.51 8.63
CA ALA A 124 -6.80 -3.39 9.42
C ALA A 124 -8.00 -2.70 8.75
N ALA A 125 -7.93 -2.45 7.44
CA ALA A 125 -9.01 -1.83 6.69
C ALA A 125 -10.28 -2.69 6.66
N ILE A 126 -10.14 -4.01 6.48
CA ILE A 126 -11.26 -4.96 6.53
C ILE A 126 -11.90 -4.95 7.91
N ILE A 127 -11.11 -5.00 8.99
CA ILE A 127 -11.62 -4.98 10.36
C ILE A 127 -12.40 -3.68 10.61
N VAL A 128 -11.84 -2.53 10.24
CA VAL A 128 -12.50 -1.23 10.39
C VAL A 128 -13.81 -1.17 9.61
N TYR A 129 -13.80 -1.66 8.36
CA TYR A 129 -14.99 -1.70 7.53
C TYR A 129 -16.09 -2.56 8.14
N LEU A 130 -15.76 -3.78 8.60
CA LEU A 130 -16.72 -4.69 9.24
C LEU A 130 -17.25 -4.11 10.54
N PHE A 131 -16.41 -3.41 11.31
CA PHE A 131 -16.83 -2.76 12.54
C PHE A 131 -17.81 -1.61 12.25
N GLN A 132 -17.52 -0.78 11.24
CA GLN A 132 -18.43 0.28 10.80
C GLN A 132 -19.77 -0.29 10.34
N TYR A 133 -19.75 -1.33 9.52
CA TYR A 133 -20.99 -1.98 9.04
C TYR A 133 -21.84 -2.52 10.18
N LYS A 134 -21.24 -3.13 11.21
CA LYS A 134 -21.95 -3.72 12.34
C LYS A 134 -22.59 -2.69 13.27
N TYR A 135 -21.96 -1.51 13.44
CA TYR A 135 -22.41 -0.52 14.43
C TYR A 135 -23.13 0.68 13.84
N PHE A 136 -23.10 0.88 12.53
CA PHE A 136 -23.75 2.02 11.86
C PHE A 136 -24.77 1.59 10.80
N SER A 137 -25.00 0.31 10.64
CA SER A 137 -26.12 -0.28 9.90
C SER A 137 -27.27 -0.61 10.84
#